data_81ac5298cbd22191379d9aeb4ed28b9a
#
_entry.id   81ac5298cbd22191379d9aeb4ed28b9a
#
_cell.length_a   1.000
_cell.length_b   1.000
_cell.length_c   1.000
_cell.angle_alpha   90.00
_cell.angle_beta   90.00
_cell.angle_gamma   90.00
#
_symmetry.space_group_name_H-M   'P 1'
#
loop_
_entity.id
_entity.type
_entity.pdbx_description
1 polymer ?
#
loop_
_entity_poly.entity_id
_entity_poly.type
_entity_poly.pdbx_seq_one_letter_code
_entity_poly.pdbx_strand_id
1 'polypeptide(L)'
;MRSIVKTFPGVRALSDVTLSVARGEVHALCGENGAGKSTLMKVLSGVHPHGTYEGEVLFDGEPCRFKDIRASEQRGIVIIHQELALVPYLSIAENIFLGNEPSRRGIIDWHEALRRAAELLRRVGLDEHPETRVADIGVGKQQLVEIAKALAKDVRLLILDEPTAALNDEDSAKLLRLMRELKDQGITSIIISHKLNEIAHIADSVTILRDGRSIETLDVRDPATTEERIIRGMVGRDLDSRFPARTPYEGPADDTPVLEIRDWTVRHPLDRARKVVDGVSLQVRRGEIVGVAGLMGAGRTELAMSVFGRSYGRYERGTVLRDGREVRTRTVPEAVAHGIAYVTEDRKHYGLDLGDSVSRNISLASLGALARHGIVDGHEERKVAERFRRTMNIKAPNVLEPVGRLSGGNQQKVVLSKWILAGPDVLILDEPTRGVDVGAKYEIYTVIDRLAAEGKAILLISSELPELLGMCDRFYTMAAGRLTGEVGREDATQEVLMRHMTQDTATSDEGHQA
;
A
#
# COMPACT_ATOMS: atom_id res chain seq x y z
N MET A 1 -16.73 -1.06 -23.93
CA MET A 1 -17.44 -2.14 -23.24
C MET A 1 -18.84 -1.64 -22.95
N ARG A 2 -19.85 -2.43 -23.23
CA ARG A 2 -21.27 -2.03 -23.05
C ARG A 2 -22.00 -3.07 -22.23
N SER A 3 -22.68 -2.63 -21.17
CA SER A 3 -23.56 -3.43 -20.32
C SER A 3 -22.93 -4.75 -19.84
N ILE A 4 -21.69 -4.69 -19.37
CA ILE A 4 -20.97 -5.89 -18.94
C ILE A 4 -21.52 -6.38 -17.60
N VAL A 5 -21.94 -7.65 -17.58
CA VAL A 5 -22.37 -8.36 -16.38
C VAL A 5 -21.50 -9.59 -16.17
N LYS A 6 -20.93 -9.73 -14.97
CA LYS A 6 -20.13 -10.90 -14.60
C LYS A 6 -20.53 -11.42 -13.23
N THR A 7 -20.93 -12.68 -13.18
CA THR A 7 -21.29 -13.37 -11.95
C THR A 7 -20.33 -14.51 -11.67
N PHE A 8 -19.90 -14.64 -10.42
CA PHE A 8 -19.19 -15.79 -9.87
C PHE A 8 -20.10 -16.51 -8.87
N PRO A 9 -19.83 -17.75 -8.47
CA PRO A 9 -20.63 -18.44 -7.45
C PRO A 9 -20.80 -17.59 -6.18
N GLY A 10 -22.05 -17.18 -5.91
CA GLY A 10 -22.40 -16.36 -4.74
C GLY A 10 -22.16 -14.86 -4.84
N VAL A 11 -21.51 -14.34 -5.92
CA VAL A 11 -21.18 -12.91 -6.04
C VAL A 11 -21.38 -12.40 -7.46
N ARG A 12 -22.15 -11.32 -7.63
CA ARG A 12 -22.24 -10.58 -8.88
C ARG A 12 -21.18 -9.47 -8.86
N ALA A 13 -20.07 -9.71 -9.56
CA ALA A 13 -18.91 -8.80 -9.55
C ALA A 13 -19.06 -7.58 -10.46
N LEU A 14 -19.82 -7.71 -11.56
CA LEU A 14 -20.14 -6.61 -12.48
C LEU A 14 -21.64 -6.63 -12.78
N SER A 15 -22.27 -5.46 -12.73
CA SER A 15 -23.71 -5.25 -12.89
C SER A 15 -23.97 -4.11 -13.87
N ASP A 16 -24.05 -4.43 -15.16
CA ASP A 16 -24.35 -3.47 -16.22
C ASP A 16 -23.28 -2.36 -16.35
N VAL A 17 -22.01 -2.75 -16.37
CA VAL A 17 -20.87 -1.81 -16.46
C VAL A 17 -20.65 -1.39 -17.89
N THR A 18 -20.65 -0.09 -18.13
CA THR A 18 -20.25 0.52 -19.41
C THR A 18 -18.98 1.33 -19.24
N LEU A 19 -17.97 1.09 -20.12
CA LEU A 19 -16.71 1.80 -20.17
C LEU A 19 -16.41 2.19 -21.60
N SER A 20 -16.15 3.48 -21.84
CA SER A 20 -15.75 4.02 -23.13
C SER A 20 -14.40 4.69 -22.99
N VAL A 21 -13.45 4.34 -23.85
CA VAL A 21 -12.07 4.85 -23.85
C VAL A 21 -11.78 5.38 -25.26
N ALA A 22 -11.33 6.62 -25.38
CA ALA A 22 -10.99 7.21 -26.66
C ALA A 22 -9.58 6.77 -27.11
N ARG A 23 -9.35 6.79 -28.43
CA ARG A 23 -8.05 6.43 -28.97
C ARG A 23 -6.99 7.48 -28.56
N GLY A 24 -5.84 7.02 -28.06
CA GLY A 24 -4.71 7.86 -27.67
C GLY A 24 -4.91 8.59 -26.34
N GLU A 25 -5.96 8.26 -25.56
CA GLU A 25 -6.10 8.78 -24.20
C GLU A 25 -5.46 7.88 -23.14
N VAL A 26 -5.13 8.47 -22.02
CA VAL A 26 -4.90 7.76 -20.76
C VAL A 26 -6.18 7.84 -19.95
N HIS A 27 -6.87 6.72 -19.82
CA HIS A 27 -8.12 6.61 -19.10
C HIS A 27 -7.90 5.99 -17.72
N ALA A 28 -8.27 6.69 -16.66
CA ALA A 28 -8.21 6.13 -15.31
C ALA A 28 -9.49 5.35 -14.96
N LEU A 29 -9.32 4.21 -14.29
CA LEU A 29 -10.42 3.42 -13.74
C LEU A 29 -10.27 3.38 -12.22
N CYS A 30 -11.13 4.09 -11.51
CA CYS A 30 -11.10 4.26 -10.06
C CYS A 30 -12.25 3.52 -9.38
N GLY A 31 -12.08 3.22 -8.11
CA GLY A 31 -13.08 2.57 -7.27
C GLY A 31 -12.45 1.86 -6.09
N GLU A 32 -13.24 1.52 -5.08
CA GLU A 32 -12.77 0.76 -3.93
C GLU A 32 -12.31 -0.66 -4.30
N ASN A 33 -11.58 -1.31 -3.38
CA ASN A 33 -11.24 -2.73 -3.53
C ASN A 33 -12.52 -3.57 -3.53
N GLY A 34 -12.64 -4.44 -4.55
CA GLY A 34 -13.88 -5.20 -4.77
C GLY A 34 -14.92 -4.50 -5.64
N ALA A 35 -14.72 -3.26 -6.09
CA ALA A 35 -15.62 -2.55 -6.99
C ALA A 35 -15.75 -3.18 -8.40
N GLY A 36 -14.93 -4.18 -8.73
CA GLY A 36 -14.99 -4.89 -10.00
C GLY A 36 -13.95 -4.46 -11.05
N LYS A 37 -13.03 -3.52 -10.74
CA LYS A 37 -12.04 -2.98 -11.68
C LYS A 37 -11.22 -4.05 -12.37
N SER A 38 -10.52 -4.88 -11.61
CA SER A 38 -9.68 -5.96 -12.17
C SER A 38 -10.52 -7.04 -12.87
N THR A 39 -11.77 -7.27 -12.44
CA THR A 39 -12.70 -8.17 -13.13
C THR A 39 -13.08 -7.63 -14.51
N LEU A 40 -13.36 -6.32 -14.61
CA LEU A 40 -13.67 -5.64 -15.87
C LEU A 40 -12.48 -5.72 -16.85
N MET A 41 -11.28 -5.51 -16.36
CA MET A 41 -10.05 -5.63 -17.17
C MET A 41 -9.75 -7.07 -17.58
N LYS A 42 -10.04 -8.05 -16.73
CA LYS A 42 -9.96 -9.48 -17.06
C LYS A 42 -10.95 -9.90 -18.14
N VAL A 43 -12.13 -9.25 -18.23
CA VAL A 43 -13.06 -9.42 -19.35
C VAL A 43 -12.46 -8.83 -20.62
N LEU A 44 -11.93 -7.60 -20.56
CA LEU A 44 -11.36 -6.89 -21.70
C LEU A 44 -10.12 -7.62 -22.27
N SER A 45 -9.27 -8.16 -21.39
CA SER A 45 -8.04 -8.87 -21.77
C SER A 45 -8.26 -10.35 -22.14
N GLY A 46 -9.50 -10.86 -22.13
CA GLY A 46 -9.80 -12.25 -22.48
C GLY A 46 -9.45 -13.29 -21.41
N VAL A 47 -9.00 -12.87 -20.21
CA VAL A 47 -8.83 -13.78 -19.06
C VAL A 47 -10.17 -14.40 -18.67
N HIS A 48 -11.26 -13.63 -18.78
CA HIS A 48 -12.61 -14.16 -18.75
C HIS A 48 -13.15 -14.27 -20.18
N PRO A 49 -13.22 -15.50 -20.77
CA PRO A 49 -13.59 -15.69 -22.15
C PRO A 49 -15.01 -15.22 -22.46
N HIS A 50 -15.25 -14.87 -23.72
CA HIS A 50 -16.60 -14.61 -24.23
C HIS A 50 -17.52 -15.79 -23.94
N GLY A 51 -18.77 -15.51 -23.53
CA GLY A 51 -19.74 -16.50 -23.06
C GLY A 51 -19.70 -16.76 -21.55
N THR A 52 -18.68 -16.27 -20.82
CA THR A 52 -18.63 -16.31 -19.34
C THR A 52 -19.12 -15.01 -18.70
N TYR A 53 -19.51 -14.03 -19.48
CA TYR A 53 -20.09 -12.74 -19.11
C TYR A 53 -21.16 -12.34 -20.12
N GLU A 54 -22.01 -11.39 -19.76
CA GLU A 54 -23.00 -10.77 -20.63
C GLU A 54 -22.52 -9.38 -21.06
N GLY A 55 -23.12 -8.84 -22.14
CA GLY A 55 -22.72 -7.55 -22.72
C GLY A 55 -21.73 -7.68 -23.88
N GLU A 56 -21.23 -6.55 -24.34
CA GLU A 56 -20.40 -6.47 -25.55
C GLU A 56 -19.06 -5.78 -25.29
N VAL A 57 -18.00 -6.32 -25.90
CA VAL A 57 -16.69 -5.65 -26.02
C VAL A 57 -16.55 -5.18 -27.46
N LEU A 58 -16.31 -3.88 -27.65
CA LEU A 58 -16.05 -3.27 -28.94
C LEU A 58 -14.63 -2.70 -28.92
N PHE A 59 -13.82 -3.01 -29.95
CA PHE A 59 -12.50 -2.45 -30.13
C PHE A 59 -12.40 -1.84 -31.54
N ASP A 60 -12.11 -0.54 -31.63
CA ASP A 60 -12.21 0.27 -32.85
C ASP A 60 -13.60 0.15 -33.53
N GLY A 61 -14.65 0.07 -32.74
CA GLY A 61 -16.03 -0.05 -33.22
C GLY A 61 -16.42 -1.48 -33.64
N GLU A 62 -15.49 -2.42 -33.72
CA GLU A 62 -15.76 -3.82 -34.08
C GLU A 62 -16.06 -4.69 -32.84
N PRO A 63 -17.13 -5.52 -32.86
CA PRO A 63 -17.39 -6.47 -31.80
C PRO A 63 -16.27 -7.49 -31.64
N CYS A 64 -15.77 -7.66 -30.43
CA CYS A 64 -14.72 -8.61 -30.09
C CYS A 64 -15.24 -9.72 -29.20
N ARG A 65 -14.88 -10.96 -29.54
CA ARG A 65 -15.25 -12.17 -28.79
C ARG A 65 -14.00 -12.95 -28.46
N PHE A 66 -13.29 -12.50 -27.41
CA PHE A 66 -12.04 -13.13 -27.00
C PHE A 66 -12.29 -14.48 -26.35
N LYS A 67 -11.65 -15.52 -26.87
CA LYS A 67 -11.71 -16.88 -26.31
C LYS A 67 -10.63 -17.13 -25.27
N ASP A 68 -9.57 -16.35 -25.31
CA ASP A 68 -8.39 -16.41 -24.40
C ASP A 68 -7.61 -15.09 -24.48
N ILE A 69 -6.55 -14.98 -23.66
CA ILE A 69 -5.64 -13.84 -23.61
C ILE A 69 -4.92 -13.64 -24.95
N ARG A 70 -4.53 -14.71 -25.65
CA ARG A 70 -3.84 -14.61 -26.94
C ARG A 70 -4.71 -13.93 -28.00
N ALA A 71 -6.01 -14.16 -27.96
CA ALA A 71 -6.95 -13.51 -28.89
C ALA A 71 -7.05 -12.00 -28.65
N SER A 72 -6.95 -11.51 -27.41
CA SER A 72 -6.93 -10.07 -27.11
C SER A 72 -5.56 -9.45 -27.45
N GLU A 73 -4.46 -10.14 -27.18
CA GLU A 73 -3.11 -9.71 -27.53
C GLU A 73 -2.93 -9.56 -29.05
N GLN A 74 -3.48 -10.48 -29.85
CA GLN A 74 -3.48 -10.37 -31.33
C GLN A 74 -4.23 -9.14 -31.85
N ARG A 75 -5.12 -8.56 -31.06
CA ARG A 75 -5.80 -7.28 -31.36
C ARG A 75 -5.04 -6.06 -30.81
N GLY A 76 -3.90 -6.29 -30.12
CA GLY A 76 -3.09 -5.25 -29.52
C GLY A 76 -3.56 -4.81 -28.12
N ILE A 77 -4.38 -5.61 -27.43
CA ILE A 77 -4.78 -5.36 -26.04
C ILE A 77 -3.86 -6.16 -25.12
N VAL A 78 -3.05 -5.47 -24.31
CA VAL A 78 -2.10 -6.10 -23.39
C VAL A 78 -2.33 -5.60 -21.99
N ILE A 79 -2.31 -6.51 -21.01
CA ILE A 79 -2.48 -6.19 -19.59
C ILE A 79 -1.18 -6.46 -18.81
N ILE A 80 -0.82 -5.51 -17.96
CA ILE A 80 0.20 -5.65 -16.93
C ILE A 80 -0.53 -5.77 -15.60
N HIS A 81 -0.33 -6.88 -14.91
CA HIS A 81 -0.99 -7.17 -13.65
C HIS A 81 -0.28 -6.50 -12.48
N GLN A 82 -0.99 -6.34 -11.36
CA GLN A 82 -0.46 -5.81 -10.11
C GLN A 82 0.73 -6.62 -9.56
N GLU A 83 0.66 -7.96 -9.68
CA GLU A 83 1.79 -8.84 -9.38
C GLU A 83 2.60 -9.08 -10.65
N LEU A 84 3.92 -8.84 -10.58
CA LEU A 84 4.82 -8.99 -11.72
C LEU A 84 4.85 -10.44 -12.21
N ALA A 85 4.58 -10.63 -13.51
CA ALA A 85 4.58 -11.94 -14.15
C ALA A 85 5.97 -12.26 -14.77
N LEU A 86 7.04 -11.91 -14.02
CA LEU A 86 8.43 -12.19 -14.41
C LEU A 86 8.95 -13.45 -13.73
N VAL A 87 9.79 -14.20 -14.44
CA VAL A 87 10.50 -15.34 -13.90
C VAL A 87 11.84 -14.85 -13.33
N PRO A 88 12.06 -14.88 -12.00
CA PRO A 88 13.20 -14.21 -11.36
C PRO A 88 14.58 -14.71 -11.83
N TYR A 89 14.69 -15.98 -12.14
CA TYR A 89 15.96 -16.62 -12.51
C TYR A 89 16.31 -16.54 -14.00
N LEU A 90 15.38 -16.07 -14.84
CA LEU A 90 15.62 -15.79 -16.24
C LEU A 90 16.20 -14.38 -16.42
N SER A 91 16.91 -14.16 -17.51
CA SER A 91 17.39 -12.85 -17.94
C SER A 91 16.23 -11.93 -18.33
N ILE A 92 16.51 -10.63 -18.43
CA ILE A 92 15.55 -9.63 -18.91
C ILE A 92 15.08 -10.00 -20.33
N ALA A 93 15.99 -10.34 -21.24
CA ALA A 93 15.65 -10.70 -22.62
C ALA A 93 14.76 -11.95 -22.69
N GLU A 94 15.08 -12.99 -21.92
CA GLU A 94 14.26 -14.20 -21.83
C GLU A 94 12.84 -13.87 -21.29
N ASN A 95 12.73 -13.02 -20.28
CA ASN A 95 11.44 -12.60 -19.76
C ASN A 95 10.62 -11.79 -20.78
N ILE A 96 11.26 -10.87 -21.51
CA ILE A 96 10.58 -10.04 -22.52
C ILE A 96 9.96 -10.91 -23.62
N PHE A 97 10.68 -11.92 -24.09
CA PHE A 97 10.24 -12.74 -25.22
C PHE A 97 9.65 -14.08 -24.82
N LEU A 98 9.48 -14.38 -23.54
CA LEU A 98 8.96 -15.66 -23.05
C LEU A 98 7.64 -16.04 -23.74
N GLY A 99 7.67 -17.15 -24.50
CA GLY A 99 6.55 -17.66 -25.28
C GLY A 99 6.29 -16.95 -26.62
N ASN A 100 7.16 -15.97 -27.00
CA ASN A 100 7.16 -15.25 -28.26
C ASN A 100 8.60 -15.01 -28.77
N GLU A 101 9.47 -15.98 -28.54
CA GLU A 101 10.89 -15.88 -28.89
C GLU A 101 11.07 -15.70 -30.40
N PRO A 102 11.90 -14.72 -30.83
CA PRO A 102 12.30 -14.62 -32.25
C PRO A 102 12.91 -15.95 -32.72
N SER A 103 12.37 -16.51 -33.77
CA SER A 103 12.85 -17.81 -34.25
C SER A 103 12.98 -17.84 -35.78
N ARG A 104 13.96 -18.59 -36.25
CA ARG A 104 14.16 -18.91 -37.68
C ARG A 104 14.13 -20.41 -37.85
N ARG A 105 13.22 -20.91 -38.66
CA ARG A 105 13.06 -22.36 -38.94
C ARG A 105 12.89 -23.22 -37.68
N GLY A 106 12.21 -22.68 -36.64
CA GLY A 106 11.98 -23.40 -35.38
C GLY A 106 13.14 -23.35 -34.38
N ILE A 107 14.21 -22.62 -34.67
CA ILE A 107 15.35 -22.41 -33.76
C ILE A 107 15.28 -20.96 -33.26
N ILE A 108 15.38 -20.76 -31.93
CA ILE A 108 15.37 -19.44 -31.33
C ILE A 108 16.63 -18.66 -31.76
N ASP A 109 16.43 -17.43 -32.23
CA ASP A 109 17.49 -16.48 -32.56
C ASP A 109 17.79 -15.58 -31.36
N TRP A 110 18.68 -16.02 -30.48
CA TRP A 110 19.06 -15.28 -29.27
C TRP A 110 19.77 -13.96 -29.58
N HIS A 111 20.50 -13.84 -30.69
CA HIS A 111 21.11 -12.56 -31.08
C HIS A 111 20.04 -11.51 -31.39
N GLU A 112 19.01 -11.90 -32.13
CA GLU A 112 17.89 -11.03 -32.43
C GLU A 112 17.08 -10.72 -31.19
N ALA A 113 16.87 -11.69 -30.29
CA ALA A 113 16.20 -11.46 -28.99
C ALA A 113 16.94 -10.43 -28.14
N LEU A 114 18.25 -10.56 -27.97
CA LEU A 114 19.09 -9.63 -27.20
C LEU A 114 19.10 -8.23 -27.81
N ARG A 115 19.22 -8.12 -29.13
CA ARG A 115 19.21 -6.85 -29.86
C ARG A 115 17.89 -6.11 -29.65
N ARG A 116 16.75 -6.79 -29.84
CA ARG A 116 15.41 -6.23 -29.63
C ARG A 116 15.17 -5.90 -28.16
N ALA A 117 15.62 -6.75 -27.23
CA ALA A 117 15.52 -6.45 -25.81
C ALA A 117 16.24 -5.15 -25.46
N ALA A 118 17.49 -4.95 -25.96
CA ALA A 118 18.22 -3.71 -25.74
C ALA A 118 17.51 -2.47 -26.31
N GLU A 119 16.82 -2.60 -27.45
CA GLU A 119 16.01 -1.51 -28.02
C GLU A 119 14.80 -1.18 -27.15
N LEU A 120 14.09 -2.21 -26.65
CA LEU A 120 12.95 -2.04 -25.76
C LEU A 120 13.35 -1.45 -24.40
N LEU A 121 14.47 -1.88 -23.84
CA LEU A 121 15.00 -1.34 -22.58
C LEU A 121 15.32 0.15 -22.72
N ARG A 122 15.96 0.56 -23.82
CA ARG A 122 16.19 1.99 -24.10
C ARG A 122 14.88 2.77 -24.24
N ARG A 123 13.85 2.18 -24.88
CA ARG A 123 12.54 2.80 -25.07
C ARG A 123 11.82 3.03 -23.74
N VAL A 124 11.98 2.15 -22.74
CA VAL A 124 11.40 2.32 -21.41
C VAL A 124 12.33 3.06 -20.43
N GLY A 125 13.49 3.54 -20.91
CA GLY A 125 14.44 4.30 -20.08
C GLY A 125 15.17 3.45 -19.04
N LEU A 126 15.33 2.14 -19.29
CA LEU A 126 16.02 1.22 -18.40
C LEU A 126 17.45 0.94 -18.91
N ASP A 127 18.43 1.41 -18.16
CA ASP A 127 19.85 1.17 -18.43
C ASP A 127 20.33 -0.09 -17.70
N GLU A 128 19.96 -1.26 -18.27
CA GLU A 128 20.37 -2.58 -17.79
C GLU A 128 20.78 -3.46 -18.97
N HIS A 129 21.69 -4.40 -18.72
CA HIS A 129 22.08 -5.34 -19.75
C HIS A 129 20.99 -6.40 -19.98
N PRO A 130 20.61 -6.73 -21.23
CA PRO A 130 19.53 -7.68 -21.51
C PRO A 130 19.73 -9.08 -20.90
N GLU A 131 20.97 -9.49 -20.63
CA GLU A 131 21.30 -10.77 -20.00
C GLU A 131 21.28 -10.73 -18.47
N THR A 132 21.06 -9.54 -17.86
CA THR A 132 20.93 -9.41 -16.39
C THR A 132 19.72 -10.20 -15.92
N ARG A 133 19.87 -10.97 -14.84
CA ARG A 133 18.76 -11.71 -14.23
C ARG A 133 17.78 -10.76 -13.58
N VAL A 134 16.51 -11.05 -13.70
CA VAL A 134 15.44 -10.24 -13.11
C VAL A 134 15.53 -10.20 -11.58
N ALA A 135 15.99 -11.28 -10.93
CA ALA A 135 16.22 -11.34 -9.50
C ALA A 135 17.27 -10.33 -8.99
N ASP A 136 18.19 -9.89 -9.86
CA ASP A 136 19.32 -9.02 -9.48
C ASP A 136 19.00 -7.53 -9.62
N ILE A 137 17.80 -7.18 -10.09
CA ILE A 137 17.33 -5.80 -10.25
C ILE A 137 16.19 -5.46 -9.28
N GLY A 138 16.13 -4.21 -8.85
CA GLY A 138 15.08 -3.73 -7.94
C GLY A 138 13.68 -3.73 -8.56
N VAL A 139 12.64 -3.71 -7.72
CA VAL A 139 11.22 -3.83 -8.12
C VAL A 139 10.82 -2.74 -9.14
N GLY A 140 11.31 -1.50 -8.99
CA GLY A 140 11.04 -0.42 -9.96
C GLY A 140 11.58 -0.75 -11.35
N LYS A 141 12.77 -1.34 -11.45
CA LYS A 141 13.35 -1.79 -12.72
C LYS A 141 12.60 -3.00 -13.28
N GLN A 142 12.15 -3.93 -12.43
CA GLN A 142 11.32 -5.06 -12.84
C GLN A 142 10.00 -4.59 -13.46
N GLN A 143 9.38 -3.52 -12.93
CA GLN A 143 8.18 -2.92 -13.51
C GLN A 143 8.43 -2.40 -14.93
N LEU A 144 9.58 -1.77 -15.18
CA LEU A 144 9.97 -1.33 -16.53
C LEU A 144 10.20 -2.50 -17.47
N VAL A 145 10.73 -3.64 -16.98
CA VAL A 145 10.86 -4.87 -17.76
C VAL A 145 9.49 -5.43 -18.17
N GLU A 146 8.48 -5.41 -17.28
CA GLU A 146 7.10 -5.79 -17.64
C GLU A 146 6.52 -4.91 -18.75
N ILE A 147 6.78 -3.59 -18.69
CA ILE A 147 6.34 -2.68 -19.75
C ILE A 147 7.09 -2.98 -21.06
N ALA A 148 8.41 -3.22 -21.00
CA ALA A 148 9.19 -3.60 -22.17
C ALA A 148 8.66 -4.91 -22.80
N LYS A 149 8.30 -5.90 -21.97
CA LYS A 149 7.65 -7.15 -22.38
C LYS A 149 6.29 -6.90 -23.06
N ALA A 150 5.48 -5.97 -22.52
CA ALA A 150 4.23 -5.57 -23.15
C ALA A 150 4.48 -4.90 -24.51
N LEU A 151 5.45 -3.99 -24.59
CA LEU A 151 5.82 -3.27 -25.82
C LEU A 151 6.51 -4.14 -26.88
N ALA A 152 6.98 -5.34 -26.52
CA ALA A 152 7.47 -6.33 -27.47
C ALA A 152 6.36 -6.88 -28.38
N LYS A 153 5.10 -6.66 -28.00
CA LYS A 153 3.88 -6.96 -28.75
C LYS A 153 3.40 -5.71 -29.47
N ASP A 154 2.57 -5.86 -30.50
CA ASP A 154 1.97 -4.72 -31.22
C ASP A 154 0.87 -4.07 -30.39
N VAL A 155 1.26 -3.34 -29.32
CA VAL A 155 0.33 -2.75 -28.36
C VAL A 155 -0.41 -1.57 -28.96
N ARG A 156 -1.73 -1.59 -28.86
CA ARG A 156 -2.64 -0.49 -29.20
C ARG A 156 -3.39 0.02 -27.97
N LEU A 157 -3.69 -0.89 -27.04
CA LEU A 157 -4.28 -0.61 -25.73
C LEU A 157 -3.47 -1.32 -24.64
N LEU A 158 -2.87 -0.53 -23.76
CA LEU A 158 -2.11 -0.97 -22.60
C LEU A 158 -2.96 -0.83 -21.34
N ILE A 159 -3.18 -1.93 -20.62
CA ILE A 159 -3.89 -1.93 -19.33
C ILE A 159 -2.84 -2.10 -18.23
N LEU A 160 -2.84 -1.20 -17.25
CA LEU A 160 -1.94 -1.23 -16.10
C LEU A 160 -2.77 -1.32 -14.81
N ASP A 161 -2.64 -2.44 -14.10
CA ASP A 161 -3.35 -2.68 -12.83
C ASP A 161 -2.43 -2.33 -11.66
N GLU A 162 -2.66 -1.18 -11.03
CA GLU A 162 -1.90 -0.60 -9.90
C GLU A 162 -0.37 -0.56 -10.13
N PRO A 163 0.12 0.01 -11.23
CA PRO A 163 1.51 -0.13 -11.64
C PRO A 163 2.52 0.55 -10.71
N THR A 164 2.08 1.45 -9.84
CA THR A 164 2.91 2.22 -8.89
C THR A 164 2.79 1.77 -7.44
N ALA A 165 2.02 0.70 -7.17
CA ALA A 165 1.73 0.27 -5.80
C ALA A 165 2.97 -0.14 -4.99
N ALA A 166 4.00 -0.70 -5.67
CA ALA A 166 5.24 -1.17 -5.07
C ALA A 166 6.44 -0.23 -5.32
N LEU A 167 6.22 0.93 -5.97
CA LEU A 167 7.25 1.87 -6.37
C LEU A 167 7.40 3.00 -5.35
N ASN A 168 8.63 3.52 -5.22
CA ASN A 168 8.86 4.80 -4.55
C ASN A 168 8.42 5.98 -5.45
N ASP A 169 8.44 7.20 -4.91
CA ASP A 169 7.94 8.38 -5.62
C ASP A 169 8.76 8.71 -6.87
N GLU A 170 10.09 8.48 -6.85
CA GLU A 170 10.97 8.73 -8.00
C GLU A 170 10.67 7.75 -9.14
N ASP A 171 10.55 6.46 -8.83
CA ASP A 171 10.24 5.43 -9.83
C ASP A 171 8.81 5.57 -10.35
N SER A 172 7.85 5.97 -9.49
CA SER A 172 6.48 6.32 -9.89
C SER A 172 6.47 7.47 -10.89
N ALA A 173 7.23 8.54 -10.61
CA ALA A 173 7.34 9.69 -11.52
C ALA A 173 7.98 9.32 -12.88
N LYS A 174 8.97 8.41 -12.88
CA LYS A 174 9.57 7.88 -14.13
C LYS A 174 8.53 7.11 -14.94
N LEU A 175 7.76 6.25 -14.29
CA LEU A 175 6.70 5.47 -14.94
C LEU A 175 5.62 6.37 -15.54
N LEU A 176 5.14 7.37 -14.80
CA LEU A 176 4.14 8.30 -15.30
C LEU A 176 4.63 9.13 -16.50
N ARG A 177 5.92 9.49 -16.53
CA ARG A 177 6.54 10.14 -17.72
C ARG A 177 6.55 9.19 -18.91
N LEU A 178 6.98 7.94 -18.73
CA LEU A 178 6.95 6.92 -19.78
C LEU A 178 5.53 6.75 -20.36
N MET A 179 4.51 6.71 -19.50
CA MET A 179 3.11 6.60 -19.98
C MET A 179 2.69 7.80 -20.85
N ARG A 180 3.16 9.02 -20.54
CA ARG A 180 2.92 10.20 -21.41
C ARG A 180 3.61 10.03 -22.76
N GLU A 181 4.85 9.58 -22.78
CA GLU A 181 5.59 9.32 -24.01
C GLU A 181 4.90 8.23 -24.87
N LEU A 182 4.37 7.18 -24.26
CA LEU A 182 3.60 6.15 -24.95
C LEU A 182 2.28 6.71 -25.54
N LYS A 183 1.59 7.59 -24.81
CA LYS A 183 0.42 8.30 -25.29
C LYS A 183 0.76 9.16 -26.51
N ASP A 184 1.88 9.93 -26.47
CA ASP A 184 2.33 10.76 -27.59
C ASP A 184 2.69 9.93 -28.83
N GLN A 185 3.05 8.66 -28.63
CA GLN A 185 3.25 7.66 -29.70
C GLN A 185 1.93 7.03 -30.20
N GLY A 186 0.77 7.45 -29.66
CA GLY A 186 -0.56 6.99 -30.07
C GLY A 186 -1.03 5.72 -29.38
N ILE A 187 -0.35 5.25 -28.33
CA ILE A 187 -0.79 4.11 -27.51
C ILE A 187 -1.88 4.59 -26.53
N THR A 188 -3.02 3.93 -26.56
CA THR A 188 -4.10 4.14 -25.59
C THR A 188 -3.78 3.39 -24.30
N SER A 189 -4.03 3.98 -23.14
CA SER A 189 -3.76 3.32 -21.86
C SER A 189 -4.97 3.37 -20.95
N ILE A 190 -5.23 2.27 -20.22
CA ILE A 190 -6.14 2.24 -19.07
C ILE A 190 -5.29 2.02 -17.83
N ILE A 191 -5.33 2.94 -16.88
CA ILE A 191 -4.64 2.82 -15.60
C ILE A 191 -5.65 2.58 -14.48
N ILE A 192 -5.46 1.50 -13.73
CA ILE A 192 -6.15 1.31 -12.46
C ILE A 192 -5.25 1.84 -11.37
N SER A 193 -5.69 2.85 -10.64
CA SER A 193 -4.97 3.38 -9.49
C SER A 193 -5.96 3.86 -8.43
N HIS A 194 -5.54 3.79 -7.19
CA HIS A 194 -6.22 4.42 -6.05
C HIS A 194 -5.48 5.70 -5.60
N LYS A 195 -4.34 6.03 -6.22
CA LYS A 195 -3.57 7.26 -5.96
C LYS A 195 -4.09 8.38 -6.85
N LEU A 196 -4.97 9.21 -6.30
CA LEU A 196 -5.67 10.26 -7.06
C LEU A 196 -4.75 11.35 -7.59
N ASN A 197 -3.65 11.64 -6.87
CA ASN A 197 -2.61 12.54 -7.34
C ASN A 197 -1.95 12.05 -8.66
N GLU A 198 -1.71 10.75 -8.81
CA GLU A 198 -1.17 10.20 -10.06
C GLU A 198 -2.16 10.34 -11.21
N ILE A 199 -3.45 10.09 -10.94
CA ILE A 199 -4.53 10.22 -11.91
C ILE A 199 -4.65 11.65 -12.40
N ALA A 200 -4.66 12.63 -11.49
CA ALA A 200 -4.71 14.05 -11.83
C ALA A 200 -3.54 14.50 -12.72
N HIS A 201 -2.38 13.84 -12.61
CA HIS A 201 -1.20 14.18 -13.39
C HIS A 201 -1.17 13.58 -14.80
N ILE A 202 -1.81 12.41 -15.04
CA ILE A 202 -1.62 11.68 -16.28
C ILE A 202 -2.91 11.40 -17.04
N ALA A 203 -4.04 11.23 -16.37
CA ALA A 203 -5.28 10.82 -17.03
C ALA A 203 -5.94 12.00 -17.77
N ASP A 204 -6.59 11.67 -18.88
CA ASP A 204 -7.48 12.60 -19.59
C ASP A 204 -8.90 12.49 -19.03
N SER A 205 -9.34 11.26 -18.75
CA SER A 205 -10.65 10.98 -18.16
C SER A 205 -10.56 9.89 -17.10
N VAL A 206 -11.52 9.89 -16.19
CA VAL A 206 -11.63 8.91 -15.11
C VAL A 206 -13.04 8.35 -15.06
N THR A 207 -13.16 7.01 -15.11
CA THR A 207 -14.41 6.31 -14.83
C THR A 207 -14.40 5.77 -13.41
N ILE A 208 -15.45 6.04 -12.67
CA ILE A 208 -15.63 5.59 -11.29
C ILE A 208 -16.48 4.35 -11.27
N LEU A 209 -15.94 3.27 -10.71
CA LEU A 209 -16.65 2.03 -10.41
C LEU A 209 -16.97 1.93 -8.92
N ARG A 210 -18.21 1.53 -8.60
CA ARG A 210 -18.65 1.23 -7.24
C ARG A 210 -19.65 0.08 -7.24
N ASP A 211 -19.45 -0.90 -6.36
CA ASP A 211 -20.33 -2.07 -6.21
C ASP A 211 -20.66 -2.78 -7.52
N GLY A 212 -19.65 -2.90 -8.39
CA GLY A 212 -19.80 -3.55 -9.70
C GLY A 212 -20.54 -2.72 -10.74
N ARG A 213 -20.73 -1.42 -10.57
CA ARG A 213 -21.41 -0.52 -11.52
C ARG A 213 -20.52 0.66 -11.89
N SER A 214 -20.64 1.14 -13.12
CA SER A 214 -20.09 2.44 -13.51
C SER A 214 -21.01 3.55 -12.97
N ILE A 215 -20.43 4.46 -12.19
CA ILE A 215 -21.17 5.56 -11.56
C ILE A 215 -21.17 6.77 -12.48
N GLU A 216 -19.99 7.26 -12.84
CA GLU A 216 -19.79 8.39 -13.75
C GLU A 216 -18.44 8.29 -14.45
N THR A 217 -18.31 9.01 -15.57
CA THR A 217 -17.02 9.25 -16.23
C THR A 217 -16.81 10.76 -16.28
N LEU A 218 -15.65 11.22 -15.80
CA LEU A 218 -15.31 12.63 -15.67
C LEU A 218 -14.10 12.97 -16.56
N ASP A 219 -14.10 14.15 -17.15
CA ASP A 219 -12.90 14.74 -17.77
C ASP A 219 -12.00 15.28 -16.64
N VAL A 220 -10.77 14.81 -16.54
CA VAL A 220 -9.82 15.25 -15.50
C VAL A 220 -9.38 16.71 -15.67
N ARG A 221 -9.51 17.26 -16.90
CA ARG A 221 -9.18 18.66 -17.21
C ARG A 221 -10.28 19.63 -16.79
N ASP A 222 -11.48 19.15 -16.50
CA ASP A 222 -12.56 19.99 -15.99
C ASP A 222 -12.24 20.42 -14.55
N PRO A 223 -12.16 21.73 -14.24
CA PRO A 223 -11.95 22.23 -12.88
C PRO A 223 -12.97 21.72 -11.85
N ALA A 224 -14.15 21.26 -12.29
CA ALA A 224 -15.15 20.64 -11.43
C ALA A 224 -14.81 19.19 -11.05
N THR A 225 -13.82 18.58 -11.69
CA THR A 225 -13.32 17.24 -11.37
C THR A 225 -12.27 17.34 -10.26
N THR A 226 -12.73 17.58 -9.05
CA THR A 226 -11.86 17.62 -7.87
C THR A 226 -11.59 16.23 -7.31
N GLU A 227 -10.53 16.09 -6.51
CA GLU A 227 -10.22 14.84 -5.80
C GLU A 227 -11.39 14.39 -4.94
N GLU A 228 -12.05 15.35 -4.24
CA GLU A 228 -13.23 15.08 -3.40
C GLU A 228 -14.40 14.53 -4.21
N ARG A 229 -14.62 15.02 -5.45
CA ARG A 229 -15.67 14.49 -6.33
C ARG A 229 -15.41 13.05 -6.71
N ILE A 230 -14.16 12.71 -7.05
CA ILE A 230 -13.77 11.33 -7.39
C ILE A 230 -13.98 10.43 -6.16
N ILE A 231 -13.50 10.84 -4.98
CA ILE A 231 -13.67 10.12 -3.70
C ILE A 231 -15.14 9.90 -3.40
N ARG A 232 -15.98 10.93 -3.52
CA ARG A 232 -17.44 10.84 -3.30
C ARG A 232 -18.07 9.79 -4.22
N GLY A 233 -17.71 9.78 -5.49
CA GLY A 233 -18.17 8.77 -6.44
C GLY A 233 -17.74 7.35 -6.08
N MET A 234 -16.49 7.18 -5.61
CA MET A 234 -15.93 5.88 -5.20
C MET A 234 -16.61 5.33 -3.95
N VAL A 235 -16.77 6.14 -2.91
CA VAL A 235 -17.24 5.72 -1.58
C VAL A 235 -18.78 5.75 -1.46
N GLY A 236 -19.44 6.65 -2.19
CA GLY A 236 -20.89 6.75 -2.22
C GLY A 236 -21.54 7.37 -0.97
N ARG A 237 -20.74 7.94 -0.09
CA ARG A 237 -21.15 8.73 1.06
C ARG A 237 -20.64 10.16 0.87
N ASP A 238 -21.37 11.14 1.35
CA ASP A 238 -20.82 12.47 1.55
C ASP A 238 -19.75 12.35 2.65
N LEU A 239 -18.51 12.09 2.25
CA LEU A 239 -17.36 12.33 3.12
C LEU A 239 -17.11 13.83 3.05
N ASP A 240 -17.73 14.58 3.96
CA ASP A 240 -17.49 16.01 4.10
C ASP A 240 -16.01 16.32 4.41
N SER A 241 -15.23 15.28 4.74
CA SER A 241 -13.80 15.35 5.05
C SER A 241 -13.12 14.01 4.77
N ARG A 242 -11.88 14.05 4.27
CA ARG A 242 -11.00 12.88 4.06
C ARG A 242 -10.61 12.19 5.37
N PHE A 243 -10.66 12.94 6.47
CA PHE A 243 -10.32 12.49 7.82
C PHE A 243 -11.52 12.70 8.74
N PRO A 244 -11.70 11.89 9.80
CA PRO A 244 -12.73 12.12 10.80
C PRO A 244 -12.55 13.48 11.47
N ALA A 245 -13.68 14.13 11.83
CA ALA A 245 -13.64 15.32 12.65
C ALA A 245 -13.07 14.92 14.03
N ARG A 246 -11.88 15.42 14.35
CA ARG A 246 -11.14 15.06 15.53
C ARG A 246 -11.04 16.22 16.51
N THR A 247 -11.22 15.95 17.80
CA THR A 247 -10.82 16.89 18.85
C THR A 247 -9.31 16.77 19.04
N PRO A 248 -8.52 17.84 18.79
CA PRO A 248 -7.09 17.83 19.04
C PRO A 248 -6.78 17.50 20.51
N TYR A 249 -5.57 16.99 20.73
CA TYR A 249 -5.08 16.77 22.09
C TYR A 249 -4.97 18.11 22.85
N GLU A 250 -5.68 18.23 23.97
CA GLU A 250 -5.73 19.45 24.82
C GLU A 250 -5.04 19.25 26.19
N GLY A 251 -4.31 18.14 26.35
CA GLY A 251 -3.61 17.85 27.60
C GLY A 251 -2.46 18.82 27.86
N PRO A 252 -2.09 19.02 29.14
CA PRO A 252 -1.00 19.92 29.52
C PRO A 252 0.33 19.43 28.95
N ALA A 253 1.18 20.37 28.52
CA ALA A 253 2.49 20.06 27.90
C ALA A 253 3.47 19.38 28.86
N ASP A 254 3.27 19.54 30.16
CA ASP A 254 4.07 19.00 31.26
C ASP A 254 3.54 17.66 31.82
N ASP A 255 2.52 17.09 31.18
CA ASP A 255 1.98 15.78 31.56
C ASP A 255 3.03 14.67 31.34
N THR A 256 3.11 13.73 32.28
CA THR A 256 4.07 12.62 32.20
C THR A 256 3.76 11.76 30.98
N PRO A 257 4.72 11.59 30.04
CA PRO A 257 4.50 10.76 28.87
C PRO A 257 4.15 9.31 29.22
N VAL A 258 3.18 8.74 28.53
CA VAL A 258 2.85 7.31 28.65
C VAL A 258 3.95 6.45 28.05
N LEU A 259 4.52 6.88 26.92
CA LEU A 259 5.70 6.28 26.28
C LEU A 259 6.78 7.35 26.16
N GLU A 260 7.98 7.03 26.62
CA GLU A 260 9.17 7.84 26.36
C GLU A 260 10.32 6.93 25.94
N ILE A 261 10.95 7.28 24.85
CA ILE A 261 12.16 6.63 24.31
C ILE A 261 13.29 7.61 24.48
N ARG A 262 14.42 7.17 25.07
CA ARG A 262 15.61 8.03 25.32
C ARG A 262 16.85 7.42 24.69
N ASP A 263 17.56 8.21 23.88
CA ASP A 263 18.86 7.90 23.27
C ASP A 263 18.92 6.50 22.61
N TRP A 264 17.85 6.13 21.90
CA TRP A 264 17.70 4.80 21.32
C TRP A 264 18.60 4.64 20.10
N THR A 265 19.50 3.67 20.16
CA THR A 265 20.49 3.41 19.11
C THR A 265 20.50 1.93 18.73
N VAL A 266 20.37 1.66 17.43
CA VAL A 266 20.30 0.31 16.86
C VAL A 266 21.17 0.24 15.60
N ARG A 267 21.96 -0.84 15.49
CA ARG A 267 22.78 -1.14 14.31
C ARG A 267 22.06 -2.10 13.36
N HIS A 268 22.44 -1.99 12.09
CA HIS A 268 21.93 -2.91 11.06
C HIS A 268 22.27 -4.37 11.41
N PRO A 269 21.37 -5.35 11.15
CA PRO A 269 21.58 -6.74 11.56
C PRO A 269 22.82 -7.39 10.93
N LEU A 270 23.14 -7.04 9.68
CA LEU A 270 24.26 -7.61 8.91
C LEU A 270 25.47 -6.65 8.87
N ASP A 271 25.26 -5.35 8.69
CA ASP A 271 26.32 -4.35 8.65
C ASP A 271 26.48 -3.67 10.02
N ARG A 272 27.48 -4.11 10.78
CA ARG A 272 27.74 -3.59 12.14
C ARG A 272 28.23 -2.14 12.19
N ALA A 273 28.76 -1.61 11.10
CA ALA A 273 29.21 -0.23 11.05
C ALA A 273 28.05 0.74 10.89
N ARG A 274 26.97 0.30 10.22
CA ARG A 274 25.80 1.11 9.91
C ARG A 274 24.82 1.16 11.09
N LYS A 275 24.56 2.34 11.60
CA LYS A 275 23.43 2.60 12.49
C LYS A 275 22.17 2.82 11.65
N VAL A 276 21.09 2.17 12.02
CA VAL A 276 19.76 2.33 11.39
C VAL A 276 18.85 3.23 12.22
N VAL A 277 19.16 3.34 13.52
CA VAL A 277 18.59 4.31 14.47
C VAL A 277 19.74 4.82 15.31
N ASP A 278 19.89 6.14 15.45
CA ASP A 278 21.02 6.77 16.11
C ASP A 278 20.59 7.90 17.05
N GLY A 279 20.56 7.60 18.35
CA GLY A 279 20.29 8.57 19.41
C GLY A 279 18.86 9.13 19.41
N VAL A 280 17.86 8.36 18.97
CA VAL A 280 16.48 8.82 18.87
C VAL A 280 15.85 8.96 20.27
N SER A 281 15.28 10.15 20.54
CA SER A 281 14.50 10.43 21.76
C SER A 281 13.17 11.02 21.37
N LEU A 282 12.07 10.38 21.78
CA LEU A 282 10.71 10.85 21.51
C LEU A 282 9.77 10.46 22.65
N GLN A 283 8.63 11.12 22.71
CA GLN A 283 7.62 10.88 23.74
C GLN A 283 6.20 10.94 23.17
N VAL A 284 5.28 10.18 23.78
CA VAL A 284 3.85 10.17 23.44
C VAL A 284 3.04 10.23 24.72
N ARG A 285 2.08 11.15 24.78
CA ARG A 285 1.21 11.37 25.95
C ARG A 285 -0.09 10.59 25.83
N ARG A 286 -0.83 10.51 26.91
CA ARG A 286 -2.13 9.82 26.97
C ARG A 286 -3.16 10.56 26.10
N GLY A 287 -3.77 9.86 25.13
CA GLY A 287 -4.75 10.45 24.21
C GLY A 287 -4.13 11.23 23.04
N GLU A 288 -2.80 11.33 22.99
CA GLU A 288 -2.07 12.00 21.92
C GLU A 288 -1.83 11.06 20.73
N ILE A 289 -1.95 11.56 19.49
CA ILE A 289 -1.46 10.92 18.29
C ILE A 289 -0.22 11.67 17.81
N VAL A 290 0.94 11.04 17.90
CA VAL A 290 2.23 11.60 17.47
C VAL A 290 2.59 10.99 16.13
N GLY A 291 2.85 11.83 15.13
CA GLY A 291 3.27 11.42 13.80
C GLY A 291 4.80 11.27 13.71
N VAL A 292 5.27 10.24 13.00
CA VAL A 292 6.68 10.12 12.61
C VAL A 292 6.77 10.15 11.10
N ALA A 293 7.24 11.28 10.58
CA ALA A 293 7.46 11.51 9.15
C ALA A 293 8.93 11.19 8.77
N GLY A 294 9.15 10.74 7.55
CA GLY A 294 10.49 10.49 7.03
C GLY A 294 10.43 9.89 5.63
N LEU A 295 11.50 10.04 4.86
CA LEU A 295 11.61 9.39 3.55
C LEU A 295 11.79 7.88 3.70
N MET A 296 11.62 7.13 2.61
CA MET A 296 11.89 5.70 2.58
C MET A 296 13.35 5.43 3.01
N GLY A 297 13.54 4.49 3.96
CA GLY A 297 14.86 4.21 4.53
C GLY A 297 15.32 5.18 5.62
N ALA A 298 14.48 6.09 6.11
CA ALA A 298 14.80 7.02 7.20
C ALA A 298 14.98 6.34 8.56
N GLY A 299 14.62 5.05 8.72
CA GLY A 299 14.78 4.30 9.97
C GLY A 299 13.53 4.21 10.83
N ARG A 300 12.37 4.62 10.33
CA ARG A 300 11.08 4.66 11.08
C ARG A 300 10.60 3.28 11.50
N THR A 301 10.49 2.34 10.56
CA THR A 301 10.12 0.94 10.82
C THR A 301 11.13 0.25 11.72
N GLU A 302 12.43 0.50 11.49
CA GLU A 302 13.52 -0.02 12.31
C GLU A 302 13.44 0.48 13.76
N LEU A 303 13.08 1.75 13.96
CA LEU A 303 12.80 2.31 15.29
C LEU A 303 11.64 1.56 15.96
N ALA A 304 10.48 1.48 15.30
CA ALA A 304 9.29 0.81 15.83
C ALA A 304 9.56 -0.66 16.20
N MET A 305 10.12 -1.43 15.28
CA MET A 305 10.43 -2.84 15.49
C MET A 305 11.48 -3.04 16.60
N SER A 306 12.49 -2.19 16.66
CA SER A 306 13.53 -2.33 17.68
C SER A 306 13.05 -1.97 19.08
N VAL A 307 12.13 -1.02 19.22
CA VAL A 307 11.47 -0.69 20.49
C VAL A 307 10.50 -1.81 20.90
N PHE A 308 9.77 -2.39 19.92
CA PHE A 308 8.85 -3.49 20.15
C PHE A 308 9.57 -4.85 20.20
N GLY A 309 10.15 -5.16 21.36
CA GLY A 309 10.76 -6.46 21.62
C GLY A 309 12.12 -6.68 20.95
N ARG A 310 12.82 -5.62 20.55
CA ARG A 310 14.09 -5.72 19.81
C ARG A 310 14.00 -6.63 18.59
N SER A 311 12.85 -6.59 17.90
CA SER A 311 12.54 -7.48 16.78
C SER A 311 13.29 -7.12 15.49
N TYR A 312 14.05 -5.99 15.48
CA TYR A 312 14.93 -5.62 14.38
C TYR A 312 16.28 -5.13 14.88
N GLY A 313 17.33 -5.50 14.16
CA GLY A 313 18.68 -4.98 14.32
C GLY A 313 19.41 -5.43 15.59
N ARG A 314 20.51 -4.75 15.90
CA ARG A 314 21.33 -4.99 17.09
C ARG A 314 21.24 -3.78 17.99
N TYR A 315 20.53 -3.92 19.10
CA TYR A 315 20.45 -2.90 20.13
C TYR A 315 21.85 -2.52 20.63
N GLU A 316 22.12 -1.23 20.73
CA GLU A 316 23.37 -0.70 21.25
C GLU A 316 23.14 -0.01 22.59
N ARG A 317 22.26 0.99 22.66
CA ARG A 317 21.93 1.74 23.87
C ARG A 317 20.55 2.38 23.79
N GLY A 318 20.11 2.95 24.90
CA GLY A 318 18.85 3.68 25.06
C GLY A 318 17.92 3.01 26.04
N THR A 319 16.89 3.74 26.45
CA THR A 319 15.88 3.25 27.41
C THR A 319 14.47 3.53 26.91
N VAL A 320 13.55 2.68 27.33
CA VAL A 320 12.11 2.88 27.14
C VAL A 320 11.48 3.08 28.51
N LEU A 321 10.70 4.15 28.67
CA LEU A 321 9.97 4.42 29.90
C LEU A 321 8.47 4.34 29.62
N ARG A 322 7.74 3.80 30.59
CA ARG A 322 6.28 3.77 30.68
C ARG A 322 5.84 4.52 31.92
N ASP A 323 5.00 5.56 31.75
CA ASP A 323 4.55 6.41 32.85
C ASP A 323 5.72 6.85 33.76
N GLY A 324 6.85 7.29 33.14
CA GLY A 324 8.07 7.75 33.79
C GLY A 324 8.96 6.65 34.40
N ARG A 325 8.61 5.37 34.27
CA ARG A 325 9.41 4.25 34.81
C ARG A 325 10.08 3.46 33.69
N GLU A 326 11.36 3.19 33.83
CA GLU A 326 12.07 2.34 32.87
C GLU A 326 11.47 0.93 32.83
N VAL A 327 11.20 0.45 31.61
CA VAL A 327 10.67 -0.89 31.35
C VAL A 327 11.57 -1.66 30.39
N ARG A 328 11.55 -2.98 30.54
CA ARG A 328 12.31 -3.87 29.66
C ARG A 328 11.44 -4.27 28.47
N THR A 329 11.94 -4.04 27.26
CA THR A 329 11.28 -4.43 25.99
C THR A 329 12.24 -5.28 25.15
N ARG A 330 12.89 -6.28 25.77
CA ARG A 330 13.89 -7.12 25.09
C ARG A 330 13.27 -8.17 24.19
N THR A 331 12.01 -8.52 24.47
CA THR A 331 11.22 -9.49 23.71
C THR A 331 9.83 -8.94 23.47
N VAL A 332 9.16 -9.41 22.41
CA VAL A 332 7.77 -9.05 22.11
C VAL A 332 6.82 -9.32 23.28
N PRO A 333 6.87 -10.48 23.97
CA PRO A 333 6.04 -10.70 25.16
C PRO A 333 6.28 -9.68 26.29
N GLU A 334 7.53 -9.24 26.51
CA GLU A 334 7.82 -8.19 27.50
C GLU A 334 7.19 -6.84 27.09
N ALA A 335 7.31 -6.44 25.81
CA ALA A 335 6.67 -5.21 25.32
C ALA A 335 5.15 -5.26 25.48
N VAL A 336 4.52 -6.37 25.11
CA VAL A 336 3.07 -6.59 25.27
C VAL A 336 2.66 -6.55 26.75
N ALA A 337 3.44 -7.18 27.65
CA ALA A 337 3.17 -7.18 29.09
C ALA A 337 3.24 -5.75 29.70
N HIS A 338 4.03 -4.85 29.06
CA HIS A 338 4.07 -3.43 29.42
C HIS A 338 3.03 -2.59 28.68
N GLY A 339 2.05 -3.20 28.02
CA GLY A 339 0.95 -2.50 27.36
C GLY A 339 1.37 -1.80 26.07
N ILE A 340 2.43 -2.24 25.41
CA ILE A 340 2.87 -1.72 24.10
C ILE A 340 2.42 -2.71 23.01
N ALA A 341 1.76 -2.21 21.97
CA ALA A 341 1.40 -2.97 20.78
C ALA A 341 2.02 -2.36 19.51
N TYR A 342 2.28 -3.20 18.52
CA TYR A 342 2.86 -2.80 17.25
C TYR A 342 2.08 -3.38 16.07
N VAL A 343 1.48 -2.50 15.29
CA VAL A 343 0.85 -2.82 14.00
C VAL A 343 1.90 -2.62 12.93
N THR A 344 2.34 -3.72 12.32
CA THR A 344 3.43 -3.75 11.35
C THR A 344 3.00 -3.28 9.96
N GLU A 345 3.93 -2.68 9.21
CA GLU A 345 3.76 -2.35 7.79
C GLU A 345 3.49 -3.62 6.95
N ASP A 346 4.28 -4.67 7.14
CA ASP A 346 4.09 -5.95 6.43
C ASP A 346 3.15 -6.87 7.21
N ARG A 347 1.85 -6.64 7.02
CA ARG A 347 0.82 -7.45 7.67
C ARG A 347 0.82 -8.91 7.24
N LYS A 348 1.32 -9.22 6.01
CA LYS A 348 1.27 -10.58 5.46
C LYS A 348 2.33 -11.50 6.07
N HIS A 349 3.53 -10.96 6.35
CA HIS A 349 4.63 -11.76 6.91
C HIS A 349 4.70 -11.68 8.43
N TYR A 350 4.37 -10.52 9.03
CA TYR A 350 4.56 -10.28 10.46
C TYR A 350 3.26 -10.03 11.22
N GLY A 351 2.20 -9.65 10.51
CA GLY A 351 0.95 -9.24 11.14
C GLY A 351 -0.08 -10.35 11.31
N LEU A 352 -0.16 -11.28 10.37
CA LEU A 352 -1.24 -12.29 10.27
C LEU A 352 -0.70 -13.66 9.91
N ASP A 353 -1.36 -14.71 10.41
CA ASP A 353 -1.28 -16.04 9.82
C ASP A 353 -2.35 -16.14 8.73
N LEU A 354 -1.93 -16.03 7.46
CA LEU A 354 -2.84 -15.99 6.31
C LEU A 354 -3.61 -17.30 6.10
N GLY A 355 -3.06 -18.43 6.56
CA GLY A 355 -3.69 -19.76 6.47
C GLY A 355 -4.74 -20.00 7.53
N ASP A 356 -4.70 -19.25 8.62
CA ASP A 356 -5.60 -19.45 9.75
C ASP A 356 -6.82 -18.51 9.71
N SER A 357 -7.80 -18.81 10.53
CA SER A 357 -9.09 -18.11 10.60
C SER A 357 -8.98 -16.68 11.15
N VAL A 358 -9.97 -15.85 10.85
CA VAL A 358 -10.12 -14.51 11.44
C VAL A 358 -10.15 -14.60 12.97
N SER A 359 -10.85 -15.58 13.55
CA SER A 359 -10.95 -15.72 15.02
C SER A 359 -9.61 -15.97 15.68
N ARG A 360 -8.80 -16.89 15.16
CA ARG A 360 -7.48 -17.19 15.70
C ARG A 360 -6.49 -16.06 15.53
N ASN A 361 -6.54 -15.36 14.40
CA ASN A 361 -5.71 -14.18 14.21
C ASN A 361 -6.05 -13.07 15.21
N ILE A 362 -7.32 -12.83 15.51
CA ILE A 362 -7.74 -11.82 16.50
C ILE A 362 -7.30 -12.21 17.91
N SER A 363 -7.39 -13.47 18.28
CA SER A 363 -7.07 -13.95 19.64
C SER A 363 -5.57 -14.11 19.89
N LEU A 364 -4.73 -14.18 18.84
CA LEU A 364 -3.33 -14.60 18.89
C LEU A 364 -2.48 -13.85 19.94
N ALA A 365 -2.68 -12.54 20.09
CA ALA A 365 -1.94 -11.73 21.07
C ALA A 365 -2.53 -11.79 22.49
N SER A 366 -3.65 -12.49 22.70
CA SER A 366 -4.43 -12.49 23.95
C SER A 366 -4.86 -13.90 24.37
N LEU A 367 -4.17 -14.94 23.89
CA LEU A 367 -4.52 -16.35 24.18
C LEU A 367 -4.61 -16.64 25.68
N GLY A 368 -3.73 -16.05 26.49
CA GLY A 368 -3.74 -16.21 27.94
C GLY A 368 -5.03 -15.73 28.63
N ALA A 369 -5.64 -14.68 28.10
CA ALA A 369 -6.92 -14.16 28.62
C ALA A 369 -8.12 -15.04 28.23
N LEU A 370 -8.00 -15.82 27.16
CA LEU A 370 -9.03 -16.72 26.64
C LEU A 370 -8.80 -18.18 27.06
N ALA A 371 -7.70 -18.45 27.78
CA ALA A 371 -7.36 -19.81 28.22
C ALA A 371 -7.83 -20.06 29.64
N ARG A 372 -8.39 -21.29 29.88
CA ARG A 372 -8.66 -21.82 31.22
C ARG A 372 -7.78 -23.05 31.42
N HIS A 373 -6.97 -23.06 32.49
CA HIS A 373 -6.02 -24.12 32.77
C HIS A 373 -5.09 -24.47 31.60
N GLY A 374 -4.66 -23.46 30.85
CA GLY A 374 -3.78 -23.63 29.68
C GLY A 374 -4.47 -24.08 28.38
N ILE A 375 -5.78 -24.26 28.40
CA ILE A 375 -6.58 -24.64 27.21
C ILE A 375 -7.40 -23.42 26.76
N VAL A 376 -7.27 -23.03 25.50
CA VAL A 376 -8.04 -21.92 24.91
C VAL A 376 -9.50 -22.36 24.77
N ASP A 377 -10.42 -21.51 25.27
CA ASP A 377 -11.85 -21.71 25.10
C ASP A 377 -12.27 -21.27 23.70
N GLY A 378 -12.40 -22.22 22.77
CA GLY A 378 -12.76 -21.94 21.37
C GLY A 378 -14.19 -21.37 21.18
N HIS A 379 -15.06 -21.44 22.21
CA HIS A 379 -16.37 -20.78 22.15
C HIS A 379 -16.23 -19.30 22.47
N GLU A 380 -15.52 -18.94 23.54
CA GLU A 380 -15.25 -17.54 23.90
C GLU A 380 -14.36 -16.87 22.83
N GLU A 381 -13.38 -17.58 22.26
CA GLU A 381 -12.57 -17.09 21.14
C GLU A 381 -13.45 -16.65 19.96
N ARG A 382 -14.38 -17.51 19.51
CA ARG A 382 -15.31 -17.18 18.40
C ARG A 382 -16.25 -16.04 18.77
N LYS A 383 -16.76 -16.00 19.97
CA LYS A 383 -17.65 -14.94 20.45
C LYS A 383 -16.96 -13.56 20.46
N VAL A 384 -15.73 -13.52 20.95
CA VAL A 384 -14.89 -12.30 20.94
C VAL A 384 -14.60 -11.88 19.50
N ALA A 385 -14.19 -12.81 18.63
CA ALA A 385 -13.92 -12.52 17.23
C ALA A 385 -15.16 -12.01 16.50
N GLU A 386 -16.35 -12.57 16.75
CA GLU A 386 -17.61 -12.12 16.14
C GLU A 386 -17.98 -10.69 16.60
N ARG A 387 -17.69 -10.34 17.86
CA ARG A 387 -17.82 -8.97 18.36
C ARG A 387 -16.92 -8.01 17.56
N PHE A 388 -15.63 -8.36 17.39
CA PHE A 388 -14.71 -7.54 16.60
C PHE A 388 -15.10 -7.47 15.13
N ARG A 389 -15.56 -8.58 14.52
CA ARG A 389 -16.05 -8.58 13.15
C ARG A 389 -17.14 -7.52 12.94
N ARG A 390 -18.07 -7.40 13.89
CA ARG A 390 -19.15 -6.39 13.83
C ARG A 390 -18.65 -4.98 14.16
N THR A 391 -17.90 -4.81 15.25
CA THR A 391 -17.45 -3.48 15.72
C THR A 391 -16.47 -2.82 14.76
N MET A 392 -15.59 -3.61 14.13
CA MET A 392 -14.61 -3.16 13.16
C MET A 392 -15.12 -3.21 11.71
N ASN A 393 -16.39 -3.60 11.50
CA ASN A 393 -16.98 -3.77 10.18
C ASN A 393 -16.08 -4.63 9.24
N ILE A 394 -15.62 -5.81 9.74
CA ILE A 394 -14.81 -6.73 8.95
C ILE A 394 -15.73 -7.48 8.01
N LYS A 395 -15.55 -7.28 6.70
CA LYS A 395 -16.32 -7.94 5.64
C LYS A 395 -15.80 -9.38 5.43
N ALA A 396 -16.22 -10.29 6.30
CA ALA A 396 -15.99 -11.72 6.22
C ALA A 396 -17.32 -12.46 6.36
N PRO A 397 -17.55 -13.57 5.63
CA PRO A 397 -18.80 -14.37 5.74
C PRO A 397 -19.04 -14.85 7.17
N ASN A 398 -17.97 -15.27 7.84
CA ASN A 398 -17.93 -15.67 9.25
C ASN A 398 -16.50 -15.56 9.79
N VAL A 399 -16.31 -15.74 11.10
CA VAL A 399 -14.99 -15.61 11.75
C VAL A 399 -14.07 -16.84 11.57
N LEU A 400 -14.56 -17.91 10.96
CA LEU A 400 -13.77 -19.11 10.65
C LEU A 400 -13.12 -19.03 9.25
N GLU A 401 -13.44 -18.01 8.47
CA GLU A 401 -12.83 -17.80 7.15
C GLU A 401 -11.33 -17.54 7.29
N PRO A 402 -10.48 -18.17 6.46
CA PRO A 402 -9.06 -17.86 6.42
C PRO A 402 -8.83 -16.37 6.08
N VAL A 403 -7.98 -15.72 6.90
CA VAL A 403 -7.75 -14.26 6.75
C VAL A 403 -7.09 -13.91 5.42
N GLY A 404 -6.34 -14.84 4.82
CA GLY A 404 -5.71 -14.66 3.50
C GLY A 404 -6.70 -14.41 2.35
N ARG A 405 -8.00 -14.78 2.53
CA ARG A 405 -9.06 -14.54 1.53
C ARG A 405 -9.71 -13.16 1.62
N LEU A 406 -9.41 -12.42 2.68
CA LEU A 406 -9.96 -11.09 2.88
C LEU A 406 -9.22 -10.03 2.05
N SER A 407 -9.90 -8.94 1.70
CA SER A 407 -9.26 -7.76 1.12
C SER A 407 -8.25 -7.13 2.08
N GLY A 408 -7.29 -6.36 1.55
CA GLY A 408 -6.25 -5.70 2.34
C GLY A 408 -6.79 -4.86 3.49
N GLY A 409 -7.85 -4.09 3.27
CA GLY A 409 -8.50 -3.29 4.32
C GLY A 409 -9.11 -4.15 5.43
N ASN A 410 -9.74 -5.30 5.08
CA ASN A 410 -10.28 -6.21 6.08
C ASN A 410 -9.18 -6.95 6.84
N GLN A 411 -8.07 -7.34 6.18
CA GLN A 411 -6.89 -7.89 6.84
C GLN A 411 -6.31 -6.89 7.85
N GLN A 412 -6.22 -5.61 7.49
CA GLN A 412 -5.73 -4.56 8.38
C GLN A 412 -6.62 -4.38 9.62
N LYS A 413 -7.93 -4.46 9.45
CA LYS A 413 -8.88 -4.44 10.56
C LYS A 413 -8.73 -5.65 11.49
N VAL A 414 -8.37 -6.83 10.96
CA VAL A 414 -8.05 -8.01 11.77
C VAL A 414 -6.78 -7.77 12.59
N VAL A 415 -5.71 -7.21 12.00
CA VAL A 415 -4.48 -6.85 12.72
C VAL A 415 -4.76 -5.86 13.85
N LEU A 416 -5.52 -4.80 13.56
CA LEU A 416 -5.93 -3.83 14.59
C LEU A 416 -6.76 -4.50 15.69
N SER A 417 -7.72 -5.37 15.33
CA SER A 417 -8.55 -6.12 16.27
C SER A 417 -7.72 -6.99 17.22
N LYS A 418 -6.67 -7.66 16.69
CA LYS A 418 -5.71 -8.46 17.46
C LYS A 418 -5.08 -7.64 18.58
N TRP A 419 -4.57 -6.46 18.24
CA TRP A 419 -3.89 -5.60 19.20
C TRP A 419 -4.84 -4.88 20.14
N ILE A 420 -6.01 -4.44 19.66
CA ILE A 420 -7.04 -3.84 20.53
C ILE A 420 -7.52 -4.86 21.57
N LEU A 421 -7.67 -6.13 21.21
CA LEU A 421 -8.05 -7.18 22.15
C LEU A 421 -7.01 -7.38 23.26
N ALA A 422 -5.71 -7.17 22.95
CA ALA A 422 -4.65 -7.22 23.95
C ALA A 422 -4.71 -6.08 24.97
N GLY A 423 -5.51 -5.03 24.73
CA GLY A 423 -5.74 -3.93 25.64
C GLY A 423 -4.52 -3.04 25.89
N PRO A 424 -3.76 -2.62 24.85
CA PRO A 424 -2.58 -1.81 25.05
C PRO A 424 -2.91 -0.40 25.51
N ASP A 425 -1.96 0.25 26.20
CA ASP A 425 -2.01 1.68 26.46
C ASP A 425 -1.26 2.49 25.40
N VAL A 426 -0.29 1.85 24.73
CA VAL A 426 0.51 2.43 23.65
C VAL A 426 0.34 1.60 22.38
N LEU A 427 -0.04 2.25 21.28
CA LEU A 427 -0.09 1.64 19.96
C LEU A 427 0.93 2.32 19.04
N ILE A 428 1.86 1.54 18.53
CA ILE A 428 2.75 1.94 17.44
C ILE A 428 2.11 1.42 16.16
N LEU A 429 1.71 2.32 15.26
CA LEU A 429 1.04 2.02 14.01
C LEU A 429 1.98 2.36 12.84
N ASP A 430 2.52 1.33 12.19
CA ASP A 430 3.48 1.50 11.10
C ASP A 430 2.76 1.27 9.77
N GLU A 431 2.62 2.36 8.99
CA GLU A 431 1.91 2.40 7.70
C GLU A 431 0.52 1.71 7.77
N PRO A 432 -0.35 2.07 8.73
CA PRO A 432 -1.58 1.31 9.01
C PRO A 432 -2.59 1.31 7.87
N THR A 433 -2.43 2.17 6.88
CA THR A 433 -3.35 2.28 5.74
C THR A 433 -2.71 1.92 4.41
N ARG A 434 -1.46 1.42 4.41
CA ARG A 434 -0.75 1.06 3.19
C ARG A 434 -1.45 -0.07 2.43
N GLY A 435 -1.73 0.16 1.13
CA GLY A 435 -2.43 -0.81 0.28
C GLY A 435 -3.87 -1.06 0.70
N VAL A 436 -4.50 -0.06 1.31
CA VAL A 436 -5.90 -0.05 1.72
C VAL A 436 -6.65 0.97 0.86
N ASP A 437 -7.88 0.65 0.47
CA ASP A 437 -8.72 1.58 -0.30
C ASP A 437 -9.20 2.77 0.55
N VAL A 438 -9.64 3.83 -0.16
CA VAL A 438 -10.00 5.12 0.47
C VAL A 438 -11.08 4.98 1.55
N GLY A 439 -12.11 4.18 1.29
CA GLY A 439 -13.19 3.99 2.26
C GLY A 439 -12.74 3.23 3.50
N ALA A 440 -11.90 2.19 3.31
CA ALA A 440 -11.34 1.45 4.44
C ALA A 440 -10.28 2.27 5.20
N LYS A 441 -9.54 3.19 4.54
CA LYS A 441 -8.67 4.16 5.22
C LYS A 441 -9.47 5.01 6.21
N TYR A 442 -10.59 5.59 5.77
CA TYR A 442 -11.44 6.40 6.65
C TYR A 442 -11.96 5.62 7.88
N GLU A 443 -12.35 4.35 7.69
CA GLU A 443 -12.78 3.50 8.80
C GLU A 443 -11.62 3.24 9.79
N ILE A 444 -10.39 3.03 9.29
CA ILE A 444 -9.19 2.88 10.12
C ILE A 444 -8.90 4.16 10.89
N TYR A 445 -8.96 5.32 10.25
CA TYR A 445 -8.77 6.63 10.91
C TYR A 445 -9.79 6.86 12.03
N THR A 446 -11.05 6.48 11.79
CA THR A 446 -12.11 6.57 12.82
C THR A 446 -11.81 5.67 14.02
N VAL A 447 -11.22 4.49 13.79
CA VAL A 447 -10.78 3.60 14.88
C VAL A 447 -9.61 4.19 15.64
N ILE A 448 -8.61 4.74 14.96
CA ILE A 448 -7.43 5.39 15.56
C ILE A 448 -7.87 6.57 16.43
N ASP A 449 -8.72 7.44 15.90
CA ASP A 449 -9.25 8.60 16.63
C ASP A 449 -10.03 8.19 17.89
N ARG A 450 -10.91 7.19 17.77
CA ARG A 450 -11.62 6.63 18.92
C ARG A 450 -10.66 6.11 20.00
N LEU A 451 -9.60 5.40 19.63
CA LEU A 451 -8.61 4.87 20.58
C LEU A 451 -7.87 6.01 21.30
N ALA A 452 -7.52 7.08 20.59
CA ALA A 452 -6.94 8.27 21.19
C ALA A 452 -7.93 8.94 22.17
N ALA A 453 -9.21 9.09 21.79
CA ALA A 453 -10.25 9.62 22.65
C ALA A 453 -10.50 8.74 23.90
N GLU A 454 -10.27 7.43 23.81
CA GLU A 454 -10.27 6.50 24.95
C GLU A 454 -9.00 6.60 25.82
N GLY A 455 -8.09 7.52 25.50
CA GLY A 455 -6.87 7.80 26.27
C GLY A 455 -5.68 6.91 25.90
N LYS A 456 -5.68 6.25 24.75
CA LYS A 456 -4.50 5.50 24.25
C LYS A 456 -3.46 6.45 23.69
N ALA A 457 -2.18 6.20 23.96
CA ALA A 457 -1.06 6.90 23.36
C ALA A 457 -0.74 6.25 21.99
N ILE A 458 -0.72 7.04 20.92
CA ILE A 458 -0.57 6.52 19.56
C ILE A 458 0.66 7.14 18.89
N LEU A 459 1.57 6.28 18.43
CA LEU A 459 2.68 6.64 17.57
C LEU A 459 2.33 6.20 16.14
N LEU A 460 2.02 7.16 15.27
CA LEU A 460 1.62 6.91 13.88
C LEU A 460 2.81 7.15 12.94
N ILE A 461 3.28 6.12 12.29
CA ILE A 461 4.32 6.17 11.26
C ILE A 461 3.63 6.09 9.92
N SER A 462 3.88 7.06 9.03
CA SER A 462 3.35 7.05 7.67
C SER A 462 4.30 7.73 6.69
N SER A 463 4.33 7.25 5.46
CA SER A 463 4.96 7.89 4.32
C SER A 463 4.05 8.92 3.66
N GLU A 464 2.75 8.88 3.94
CA GLU A 464 1.77 9.81 3.40
C GLU A 464 1.66 11.06 4.30
N LEU A 465 2.32 12.18 3.96
CA LEU A 465 2.24 13.42 4.73
C LEU A 465 0.80 13.92 4.97
N PRO A 466 -0.13 13.83 3.99
CA PRO A 466 -1.53 14.19 4.24
C PRO A 466 -2.18 13.35 5.35
N GLU A 467 -1.84 12.06 5.48
CA GLU A 467 -2.33 11.20 6.57
C GLU A 467 -1.87 11.71 7.93
N LEU A 468 -0.56 11.99 8.05
CA LEU A 468 0.00 12.53 9.28
C LEU A 468 -0.66 13.87 9.65
N LEU A 469 -0.72 14.82 8.70
CA LEU A 469 -1.30 16.14 8.91
C LEU A 469 -2.79 16.08 9.29
N GLY A 470 -3.52 15.11 8.74
CA GLY A 470 -4.94 14.90 9.06
C GLY A 470 -5.20 14.27 10.43
N MET A 471 -4.27 13.42 10.90
CA MET A 471 -4.50 12.56 12.06
C MET A 471 -3.72 12.95 13.31
N CYS A 472 -2.54 13.60 13.19
CA CYS A 472 -1.62 13.78 14.32
C CYS A 472 -1.75 15.14 15.00
N ASP A 473 -1.39 15.18 16.28
CA ASP A 473 -1.34 16.40 17.11
C ASP A 473 0.04 17.05 17.09
N ARG A 474 1.08 16.24 16.86
CA ARG A 474 2.48 16.66 16.86
C ARG A 474 3.29 15.70 15.98
N PHE A 475 4.42 16.16 15.46
CA PHE A 475 5.21 15.43 14.47
C PHE A 475 6.66 15.38 14.87
N TYR A 476 7.28 14.21 14.77
CA TYR A 476 8.70 14.03 14.66
C TYR A 476 9.07 13.76 13.20
N THR A 477 10.18 14.31 12.75
CA THR A 477 10.75 14.04 11.44
C THR A 477 12.03 13.24 11.57
N MET A 478 12.25 12.28 10.67
CA MET A 478 13.41 11.40 10.67
C MET A 478 14.13 11.44 9.32
N ALA A 479 15.47 11.47 9.36
CA ALA A 479 16.34 11.23 8.23
C ALA A 479 17.58 10.44 8.68
N ALA A 480 18.02 9.48 7.86
CA ALA A 480 19.23 8.68 8.09
C ALA A 480 19.35 8.11 9.54
N GLY A 481 18.22 7.67 10.11
CA GLY A 481 18.17 7.05 11.45
C GLY A 481 18.15 8.04 12.62
N ARG A 482 18.09 9.35 12.38
CA ARG A 482 18.08 10.41 13.41
C ARG A 482 16.81 11.22 13.35
N LEU A 483 16.40 11.81 14.47
CA LEU A 483 15.38 12.85 14.46
C LEU A 483 15.98 14.14 13.92
N THR A 484 15.26 14.79 13.01
CA THR A 484 15.66 16.05 12.37
C THR A 484 14.81 17.25 12.82
N GLY A 485 13.68 16.99 13.49
CA GLY A 485 12.83 18.04 14.04
C GLY A 485 11.64 17.51 14.80
N GLU A 486 11.08 18.39 15.60
CA GLU A 486 9.77 18.25 16.25
C GLU A 486 8.91 19.44 15.84
N VAL A 487 7.71 19.21 15.36
CA VAL A 487 6.81 20.23 14.81
C VAL A 487 5.44 20.09 15.44
N GLY A 488 4.89 21.19 15.97
CA GLY A 488 3.53 21.25 16.46
C GLY A 488 2.51 21.24 15.33
N ARG A 489 1.26 20.87 15.62
CA ARG A 489 0.17 20.80 14.64
C ARG A 489 -0.05 22.13 13.89
N GLU A 490 0.03 23.24 14.61
CA GLU A 490 -0.25 24.59 14.06
C GLU A 490 0.82 25.01 13.02
N ASP A 491 2.07 24.58 13.22
CA ASP A 491 3.21 24.91 12.35
C ASP A 491 3.44 23.88 11.24
N ALA A 492 2.73 22.74 11.28
CA ALA A 492 2.95 21.63 10.39
C ALA A 492 2.30 21.86 9.02
N THR A 493 3.13 21.97 8.00
CA THR A 493 2.73 21.90 6.58
C THR A 493 3.54 20.83 5.86
N GLN A 494 3.09 20.41 4.68
CA GLN A 494 3.87 19.44 3.89
C GLN A 494 5.29 19.95 3.61
N GLU A 495 5.43 21.26 3.31
CA GLU A 495 6.72 21.89 3.03
C GLU A 495 7.64 21.91 4.24
N VAL A 496 7.09 22.21 5.45
CA VAL A 496 7.85 22.23 6.69
C VAL A 496 8.36 20.83 7.02
N LEU A 497 7.46 19.82 6.99
CA LEU A 497 7.86 18.44 7.26
C LEU A 497 8.88 17.94 6.22
N MET A 498 8.65 18.18 4.93
CA MET A 498 9.57 17.79 3.87
C MET A 498 10.95 18.42 4.04
N ARG A 499 11.02 19.71 4.39
CA ARG A 499 12.29 20.39 4.66
C ARG A 499 13.09 19.69 5.77
N HIS A 500 12.45 19.33 6.88
CA HIS A 500 13.10 18.61 7.97
C HIS A 500 13.52 17.19 7.54
N MET A 501 12.72 16.50 6.74
CA MET A 501 13.02 15.15 6.25
C MET A 501 14.17 15.10 5.24
N THR A 502 14.49 16.23 4.59
CA THR A 502 15.56 16.35 3.57
C THR A 502 16.81 17.05 4.09
N GLN A 503 16.83 17.49 5.35
CA GLN A 503 18.03 18.10 5.94
C GLN A 503 19.15 17.05 6.05
N ASP A 504 20.29 17.35 5.42
CA ASP A 504 21.51 16.57 5.60
C ASP A 504 21.97 16.66 7.06
N THR A 505 22.00 15.54 7.75
CA THR A 505 22.46 15.42 9.15
C THR A 505 24.00 15.61 9.30
N ALA A 506 24.69 15.99 8.24
CA ALA A 506 26.14 16.14 8.20
C ALA A 506 26.67 17.46 8.81
N THR A 507 25.79 18.42 9.18
CA THR A 507 26.25 19.77 9.59
C THR A 507 26.21 20.07 11.08
N SER A 508 25.99 19.09 11.97
CA SER A 508 25.87 19.35 13.42
C SER A 508 27.07 18.93 14.28
N ASP A 509 28.16 18.40 13.70
CA ASP A 509 29.37 18.00 14.47
C ASP A 509 30.50 19.05 14.52
N GLU A 510 30.33 20.26 13.95
CA GLU A 510 31.36 21.31 13.99
C GLU A 510 31.13 22.42 15.06
N GLY A 511 30.30 22.17 16.07
CA GLY A 511 29.91 23.20 17.07
C GLY A 511 30.36 23.00 18.50
N HIS A 512 31.27 22.06 18.84
CA HIS A 512 31.75 21.87 20.20
C HIS A 512 33.26 21.59 20.27
N GLN A 513 34.08 22.52 19.76
CA GLN A 513 35.46 22.72 20.17
C GLN A 513 35.76 24.22 20.14
N ALA A 514 35.54 24.89 21.25
CA ALA A 514 36.19 26.11 21.68
C ALA A 514 36.03 26.25 23.22
#